data_dcc96b6272897dfe857bee6202203ea9
#
_entry.id   dcc96b6272897dfe857bee6202203ea9
#
_cell.length_a   1.000
_cell.length_b   1.000
_cell.length_c   1.000
_cell.angle_alpha   90.00
_cell.angle_beta   90.00
_cell.angle_gamma   90.00
#
_symmetry.space_group_name_H-M   'P 1'
#
loop_
_entity.id
_entity.type
_entity.pdbx_description
1 polymer ?
#
loop_
_entity_poly.entity_id
_entity_poly.type
_entity_poly.pdbx_seq_one_letter_code
_entity_poly.pdbx_strand_id
1 'polypeptide(L)'
;MLIEKFITYTAKKKNATYLQFFTPETPVVPERQTDLPMLLYVHVPFCEELCPYCSFNRVVFREDLARIYFDALRKEIIMYRDLGYAFNGLYVGGGTPTVLIDELAETIDLIRQIYPIQEISVETNPNHLTESNFQILKESGVNRLSVGVQTFNNDLLKAIE
;
A
#
# COMPACT_ATOMS: atom_id res chain seq x y z
N MET A 1 -26.87 6.61 17.68
CA MET A 1 -25.97 6.06 18.72
C MET A 1 -26.35 4.66 19.23
N LEU A 2 -27.57 4.39 19.79
CA LEU A 2 -27.98 3.03 20.21
C LEU A 2 -28.24 2.09 19.04
N ILE A 3 -28.91 2.55 18.00
CA ILE A 3 -29.21 1.79 16.77
C ILE A 3 -27.93 1.44 16.01
N GLU A 4 -26.99 2.34 15.87
CA GLU A 4 -25.67 2.08 15.27
C GLU A 4 -24.90 0.98 16.01
N LYS A 5 -24.85 1.07 17.35
CA LYS A 5 -24.18 0.04 18.18
C LYS A 5 -24.84 -1.32 18.01
N PHE A 6 -26.17 -1.37 17.91
CA PHE A 6 -26.90 -2.61 17.68
C PHE A 6 -26.65 -3.19 16.29
N ILE A 7 -26.66 -2.36 15.24
CA ILE A 7 -26.37 -2.80 13.86
C ILE A 7 -24.92 -3.30 13.78
N THR A 8 -23.96 -2.56 14.33
CA THR A 8 -22.54 -2.96 14.35
C THR A 8 -22.35 -4.28 15.12
N TYR A 9 -22.99 -4.45 16.27
CA TYR A 9 -22.93 -5.69 17.04
C TYR A 9 -23.50 -6.87 16.26
N THR A 10 -24.66 -6.71 15.63
CA THR A 10 -25.32 -7.75 14.85
C THR A 10 -24.53 -8.12 13.60
N ALA A 11 -23.95 -7.12 12.93
CA ALA A 11 -23.08 -7.32 11.77
C ALA A 11 -21.80 -8.09 12.18
N LYS A 12 -21.13 -7.66 13.26
CA LYS A 12 -19.94 -8.36 13.78
C LYS A 12 -20.25 -9.81 14.16
N LYS A 13 -21.39 -10.07 14.84
CA LYS A 13 -21.79 -11.41 15.24
C LYS A 13 -22.10 -12.33 14.05
N LYS A 14 -22.75 -11.79 13.00
CA LYS A 14 -22.98 -12.54 11.76
C LYS A 14 -21.69 -12.78 10.98
N ASN A 15 -20.84 -11.78 10.85
CA ASN A 15 -19.59 -11.91 10.13
C ASN A 15 -18.61 -12.87 10.80
N ALA A 16 -18.58 -12.93 12.14
CA ALA A 16 -17.76 -13.90 12.89
C ALA A 16 -18.07 -15.37 12.55
N THR A 17 -19.25 -15.65 12.00
CA THR A 17 -19.61 -17.00 11.56
C THR A 17 -18.98 -17.36 10.21
N TYR A 18 -18.70 -16.35 9.37
CA TYR A 18 -18.19 -16.52 8.00
C TYR A 18 -16.71 -16.10 7.87
N LEU A 19 -16.24 -15.18 8.71
CA LEU A 19 -14.87 -14.70 8.72
C LEU A 19 -14.13 -15.34 9.91
N GLN A 20 -13.57 -16.51 9.67
CA GLN A 20 -12.68 -17.17 10.63
C GLN A 20 -11.23 -16.87 10.21
N PHE A 21 -10.53 -16.13 11.06
CA PHE A 21 -9.10 -15.90 10.88
C PHE A 21 -8.34 -17.08 11.49
N PHE A 22 -7.61 -17.78 10.68
CA PHE A 22 -6.70 -18.82 11.13
C PHE A 22 -5.33 -18.17 11.37
N THR A 23 -4.73 -18.49 12.50
CA THR A 23 -3.30 -18.23 12.72
C THR A 23 -2.59 -19.57 12.46
N PRO A 24 -2.12 -19.85 11.25
CA PRO A 24 -1.39 -21.08 10.99
C PRO A 24 -0.10 -21.06 11.83
N GLU A 25 0.29 -22.23 12.34
CA GLU A 25 1.56 -22.39 13.08
C GLU A 25 2.77 -22.00 12.23
N THR A 26 2.64 -22.11 10.92
CA THR A 26 3.61 -21.62 9.91
C THR A 26 2.93 -20.69 8.93
N PRO A 27 3.56 -19.58 8.54
CA PRO A 27 3.04 -18.71 7.48
C PRO A 27 2.84 -19.51 6.20
N VAL A 28 1.64 -19.44 5.64
CA VAL A 28 1.37 -20.05 4.33
C VAL A 28 1.79 -19.05 3.27
N VAL A 29 2.88 -19.34 2.61
CA VAL A 29 3.30 -18.59 1.41
C VAL A 29 2.51 -19.15 0.21
N PRO A 30 1.86 -18.30 -0.62
CA PRO A 30 1.13 -18.76 -1.80
C PRO A 30 2.01 -19.60 -2.72
N GLU A 31 1.43 -20.60 -3.38
CA GLU A 31 2.17 -21.38 -4.38
C GLU A 31 2.60 -20.50 -5.55
N ARG A 32 3.84 -20.65 -5.97
CA ARG A 32 4.39 -19.94 -7.12
C ARG A 32 3.71 -20.41 -8.42
N GLN A 33 3.10 -19.47 -9.14
CA GLN A 33 2.58 -19.70 -10.48
C GLN A 33 3.68 -19.38 -11.51
N THR A 34 4.11 -20.35 -12.28
CA THR A 34 5.23 -20.20 -13.23
C THR A 34 4.80 -19.73 -14.61
N ASP A 35 3.52 -19.90 -14.96
CA ASP A 35 3.02 -19.72 -16.32
C ASP A 35 2.25 -18.41 -16.55
N LEU A 36 2.07 -17.63 -15.49
CA LEU A 36 1.35 -16.34 -15.54
C LEU A 36 2.25 -15.19 -15.11
N PRO A 37 2.10 -14.03 -15.74
CA PRO A 37 2.73 -12.81 -15.25
C PRO A 37 2.20 -12.47 -13.87
N MET A 38 3.10 -12.23 -12.91
CA MET A 38 2.75 -11.91 -11.53
C MET A 38 3.00 -10.44 -11.24
N LEU A 39 2.02 -9.78 -10.63
CA LEU A 39 2.14 -8.43 -10.13
C LEU A 39 2.53 -8.46 -8.65
N LEU A 40 3.54 -7.70 -8.28
CA LEU A 40 3.86 -7.44 -6.88
C LEU A 40 3.03 -6.26 -6.38
N TYR A 41 2.17 -6.50 -5.39
CA TYR A 41 1.52 -5.44 -4.65
C TYR A 41 2.29 -5.13 -3.38
N VAL A 42 2.69 -3.88 -3.23
CA VAL A 42 3.36 -3.37 -2.03
C VAL A 42 2.39 -2.44 -1.30
N HIS A 43 2.08 -2.78 -0.05
CA HIS A 43 1.20 -1.99 0.79
C HIS A 43 1.99 -1.04 1.69
N VAL A 44 1.75 0.26 1.58
CA VAL A 44 2.33 1.27 2.48
C VAL A 44 1.20 1.89 3.32
N PRO A 45 1.06 1.50 4.60
CA PRO A 45 -0.15 1.81 5.37
C PRO A 45 -0.19 3.22 5.95
N PHE A 46 0.79 4.06 5.71
CA PHE A 46 0.94 5.35 6.39
C PHE A 46 0.20 6.48 5.66
N CYS A 47 -0.52 7.30 6.44
CA CYS A 47 -1.13 8.56 5.98
C CYS A 47 -0.81 9.67 6.98
N GLU A 48 -0.61 10.90 6.51
CA GLU A 48 -0.46 12.07 7.39
C GLU A 48 -1.73 12.29 8.20
N GLU A 49 -2.90 12.10 7.56
CA GLU A 49 -4.22 12.21 8.18
C GLU A 49 -5.11 11.01 7.81
N LEU A 50 -6.00 10.64 8.71
CA LEU A 50 -6.94 9.54 8.48
C LEU A 50 -8.29 10.08 8.03
N CYS A 51 -8.55 10.10 6.73
CA CYS A 51 -9.83 10.54 6.18
C CYS A 51 -11.00 9.71 6.74
N PRO A 52 -12.11 10.32 7.19
CA PRO A 52 -13.21 9.62 7.86
C PRO A 52 -13.95 8.63 6.95
N TYR A 53 -13.90 8.82 5.64
CA TYR A 53 -14.56 7.95 4.65
C TYR A 53 -13.71 6.76 4.17
N CYS A 54 -12.42 6.75 4.48
CA CYS A 54 -11.51 5.74 3.95
C CYS A 54 -11.61 4.42 4.72
N SER A 55 -11.81 3.31 4.00
CA SER A 55 -11.93 1.96 4.56
C SER A 55 -10.65 1.11 4.41
N PHE A 56 -9.60 1.63 3.82
CA PHE A 56 -8.35 0.90 3.65
C PHE A 56 -7.61 0.69 4.97
N ASN A 57 -6.75 -0.33 5.00
CA ASN A 57 -5.86 -0.58 6.13
C ASN A 57 -4.78 0.50 6.18
N ARG A 58 -4.88 1.41 7.12
CA ARG A 58 -3.99 2.56 7.27
C ARG A 58 -3.81 3.01 8.71
N VAL A 59 -2.68 3.63 8.98
CA VAL A 59 -2.30 4.19 10.27
C VAL A 59 -1.75 5.60 10.11
N VAL A 60 -1.82 6.41 11.16
CA VAL A 60 -1.21 7.75 11.16
C VAL A 60 0.31 7.61 10.98
N PHE A 61 0.87 8.42 10.10
CA PHE A 61 2.28 8.46 9.81
C PHE A 61 3.10 8.82 11.06
N ARG A 62 4.12 8.03 11.29
CA ARG A 62 5.20 8.28 12.24
C ARG A 62 6.50 7.86 11.55
N GLU A 63 7.42 8.77 11.39
CA GLU A 63 8.63 8.53 10.62
C GLU A 63 9.46 7.36 11.16
N ASP A 64 9.64 7.29 12.48
CA ASP A 64 10.35 6.21 13.17
C ASP A 64 9.78 4.83 12.84
N LEU A 65 8.45 4.71 12.90
CA LEU A 65 7.74 3.48 12.59
C LEU A 65 7.78 3.15 11.09
N ALA A 66 7.64 4.17 10.25
CA ALA A 66 7.66 4.00 8.80
C ALA A 66 9.02 3.48 8.31
N ARG A 67 10.13 4.00 8.82
CA ARG A 67 11.47 3.50 8.47
C ARG A 67 11.66 2.05 8.88
N ILE A 68 11.25 1.66 10.08
CA ILE A 68 11.28 0.25 10.53
C ILE A 68 10.42 -0.63 9.62
N TYR A 69 9.26 -0.13 9.21
CA TYR A 69 8.37 -0.84 8.29
C TYR A 69 9.00 -1.07 6.92
N PHE A 70 9.61 -0.03 6.31
CA PHE A 70 10.26 -0.14 5.01
C PHE A 70 11.46 -1.10 5.06
N ASP A 71 12.22 -1.12 6.16
CA ASP A 71 13.29 -2.10 6.37
C ASP A 71 12.76 -3.54 6.41
N ALA A 72 11.65 -3.76 7.11
CA ALA A 72 11.00 -5.08 7.15
C ALA A 72 10.43 -5.48 5.79
N LEU A 73 9.81 -4.54 5.08
CA LEU A 73 9.26 -4.72 3.74
C LEU A 73 10.34 -5.13 2.73
N ARG A 74 11.50 -4.47 2.74
CA ARG A 74 12.63 -4.85 1.86
C ARG A 74 13.13 -6.27 2.16
N LYS A 75 13.16 -6.68 3.43
CA LYS A 75 13.50 -8.06 3.82
C LYS A 75 12.46 -9.07 3.31
N GLU A 76 11.18 -8.74 3.40
CA GLU A 76 10.10 -9.57 2.87
C GLU A 76 10.20 -9.72 1.34
N ILE A 77 10.49 -8.65 0.61
CA ILE A 77 10.71 -8.67 -0.84
C ILE A 77 11.87 -9.60 -1.21
N ILE A 78 12.97 -9.53 -0.47
CA ILE A 78 14.13 -10.42 -0.65
C ILE A 78 13.76 -11.88 -0.37
N MET A 79 12.97 -12.14 0.66
CA MET A 79 12.48 -13.48 0.99
C MET A 79 11.67 -14.09 -0.18
N TYR A 80 10.79 -13.33 -0.83
CA TYR A 80 10.05 -13.78 -2.00
C TYR A 80 10.98 -14.11 -3.18
N ARG A 81 12.03 -13.32 -3.40
CA ARG A 81 13.08 -13.64 -4.38
C ARG A 81 13.74 -14.99 -4.07
N ASP A 82 14.12 -15.21 -2.82
CA ASP A 82 14.83 -16.42 -2.39
C ASP A 82 13.93 -17.66 -2.47
N LEU A 83 12.63 -17.49 -2.36
CA LEU A 83 11.61 -18.51 -2.63
C LEU A 83 11.37 -18.73 -4.13
N GLY A 84 12.05 -17.98 -5.01
CA GLY A 84 11.99 -18.16 -6.46
C GLY A 84 10.79 -17.50 -7.13
N TYR A 85 10.12 -16.53 -6.48
CA TYR A 85 9.08 -15.73 -7.13
C TYR A 85 9.69 -14.79 -8.17
N ALA A 86 8.95 -14.56 -9.26
CA ALA A 86 9.32 -13.62 -10.32
C ALA A 86 8.13 -12.70 -10.59
N PHE A 87 8.35 -11.41 -10.50
CA PHE A 87 7.35 -10.39 -10.76
C PHE A 87 7.76 -9.57 -11.99
N ASN A 88 6.78 -9.17 -12.80
CA ASN A 88 7.00 -8.35 -13.99
C ASN A 88 6.30 -6.98 -13.91
N GLY A 89 5.49 -6.74 -12.90
CA GLY A 89 4.86 -5.47 -12.59
C GLY A 89 4.87 -5.17 -11.11
N LEU A 90 4.84 -3.89 -10.76
CA LEU A 90 4.80 -3.39 -9.39
C LEU A 90 3.62 -2.41 -9.23
N TYR A 91 2.82 -2.64 -8.21
CA TYR A 91 1.82 -1.68 -7.76
C TYR A 91 2.06 -1.34 -6.28
N VAL A 92 2.32 -0.08 -5.99
CA VAL A 92 2.51 0.42 -4.63
C VAL A 92 1.29 1.25 -4.24
N GLY A 93 0.57 0.80 -3.25
CA GLY A 93 -0.66 1.43 -2.78
C GLY A 93 -0.84 1.36 -1.27
N GLY A 94 -2.03 1.70 -0.79
CA GLY A 94 -2.42 1.57 0.61
C GLY A 94 -2.91 2.86 1.26
N GLY A 95 -2.12 3.46 2.11
CA GLY A 95 -2.36 4.78 2.69
C GLY A 95 -1.92 5.90 1.73
N THR A 96 -0.70 6.38 1.91
CA THR A 96 -0.05 7.35 1.03
C THR A 96 1.39 6.92 0.83
N PRO A 97 1.70 6.10 -0.18
CA PRO A 97 3.05 5.57 -0.40
C PRO A 97 4.16 6.62 -0.45
N THR A 98 3.84 7.81 -0.94
CA THR A 98 4.78 8.94 -1.08
C THR A 98 5.01 9.75 0.19
N VAL A 99 4.44 9.34 1.33
CA VAL A 99 4.61 10.04 2.62
C VAL A 99 6.07 10.04 3.09
N LEU A 100 6.85 9.04 2.68
CA LEU A 100 8.28 8.94 2.94
C LEU A 100 8.98 8.54 1.63
N ILE A 101 9.24 9.54 0.80
CA ILE A 101 9.61 9.38 -0.61
C ILE A 101 10.99 8.74 -0.79
N ASP A 102 11.95 9.00 0.10
CA ASP A 102 13.28 8.42 0.11
C ASP A 102 13.23 6.90 0.29
N GLU A 103 12.51 6.42 1.28
CA GLU A 103 12.33 4.99 1.56
C GLU A 103 11.54 4.27 0.44
N LEU A 104 10.54 4.96 -0.13
CA LEU A 104 9.81 4.44 -1.28
C LEU A 104 10.74 4.23 -2.48
N ALA A 105 11.55 5.24 -2.81
CA ALA A 105 12.49 5.18 -3.91
C ALA A 105 13.50 4.04 -3.73
N GLU A 106 14.13 3.93 -2.56
CA GLU A 106 15.05 2.84 -2.22
C GLU A 106 14.41 1.47 -2.38
N THR A 107 13.15 1.34 -1.95
CA THR A 107 12.40 0.08 -2.07
C THR A 107 12.09 -0.26 -3.52
N ILE A 108 11.68 0.71 -4.34
CA ILE A 108 11.46 0.50 -5.78
C ILE A 108 12.77 0.11 -6.48
N ASP A 109 13.86 0.77 -6.16
CA ASP A 109 15.18 0.48 -6.74
C ASP A 109 15.65 -0.93 -6.39
N LEU A 110 15.47 -1.39 -5.15
CA LEU A 110 15.71 -2.76 -4.76
C LEU A 110 14.88 -3.75 -5.60
N ILE A 111 13.58 -3.50 -5.74
CA ILE A 111 12.67 -4.36 -6.52
C ILE A 111 13.14 -4.47 -7.98
N ARG A 112 13.51 -3.34 -8.60
CA ARG A 112 14.01 -3.31 -9.99
C ARG A 112 15.35 -4.01 -10.17
N GLN A 113 16.19 -4.06 -9.14
CA GLN A 113 17.46 -4.80 -9.18
C GLN A 113 17.26 -6.30 -9.17
N ILE A 114 16.21 -6.80 -8.52
CA ILE A 114 15.98 -8.22 -8.31
C ILE A 114 14.90 -8.84 -9.19
N TYR A 115 14.01 -8.01 -9.77
CA TYR A 115 12.92 -8.48 -10.63
C TYR A 115 12.88 -7.72 -11.95
N PRO A 116 12.47 -8.37 -13.07
CA PRO A 116 12.37 -7.74 -14.39
C PRO A 116 11.09 -6.88 -14.51
N ILE A 117 10.92 -5.89 -13.63
CA ILE A 117 9.75 -5.04 -13.59
C ILE A 117 9.68 -4.13 -14.81
N GLN A 118 8.53 -4.10 -15.48
CA GLN A 118 8.25 -3.26 -16.65
C GLN A 118 7.28 -2.11 -16.33
N GLU A 119 6.25 -2.39 -15.55
CA GLU A 119 5.28 -1.41 -15.10
C GLU A 119 5.42 -1.13 -13.62
N ILE A 120 5.53 0.14 -13.24
CA ILE A 120 5.59 0.60 -11.85
C ILE A 120 4.51 1.64 -11.64
N SER A 121 3.47 1.24 -10.93
CA SER A 121 2.36 2.11 -10.55
C SER A 121 2.46 2.48 -9.08
N VAL A 122 2.31 3.78 -8.77
CA VAL A 122 2.34 4.29 -7.39
C VAL A 122 1.11 5.14 -7.13
N GLU A 123 0.46 4.90 -5.98
CA GLU A 123 -0.59 5.78 -5.46
C GLU A 123 0.03 6.97 -4.72
N THR A 124 -0.60 8.13 -4.83
CA THR A 124 -0.15 9.36 -4.16
C THR A 124 -1.31 10.33 -3.93
N ASN A 125 -1.08 11.34 -3.12
CA ASN A 125 -1.99 12.47 -2.91
C ASN A 125 -1.50 13.71 -3.70
N PRO A 126 -2.40 14.65 -4.05
CA PRO A 126 -2.02 15.86 -4.78
C PRO A 126 -0.96 16.71 -4.07
N ASN A 127 -1.00 16.79 -2.72
CA ASN A 127 -0.05 17.55 -1.91
C ASN A 127 1.38 16.98 -1.94
N HIS A 128 1.54 15.71 -2.31
CA HIS A 128 2.85 15.05 -2.44
C HIS A 128 3.46 15.17 -3.85
N LEU A 129 2.72 15.71 -4.82
CA LEU A 129 3.22 15.92 -6.19
C LEU A 129 4.00 17.24 -6.30
N THR A 130 5.07 17.36 -5.53
CA THR A 130 6.07 18.42 -5.69
C THR A 130 7.00 18.07 -6.84
N GLU A 131 7.65 19.09 -7.45
CA GLU A 131 8.64 18.87 -8.50
C GLU A 131 9.75 17.91 -8.06
N SER A 132 10.22 18.05 -6.82
CA SER A 132 11.24 17.17 -6.24
C SER A 132 10.78 15.71 -6.15
N ASN A 133 9.58 15.46 -5.61
CA ASN A 133 9.05 14.11 -5.48
C ASN A 133 8.75 13.49 -6.85
N PHE A 134 8.27 14.30 -7.79
CA PHE A 134 8.03 13.84 -9.15
C PHE A 134 9.34 13.40 -9.82
N GLN A 135 10.41 14.17 -9.65
CA GLN A 135 11.71 13.80 -10.19
C GLN A 135 12.25 12.50 -9.57
N ILE A 136 12.15 12.33 -8.25
CA ILE A 136 12.54 11.09 -7.55
C ILE A 136 11.77 9.89 -8.08
N LEU A 137 10.44 9.99 -8.19
CA LEU A 137 9.61 8.90 -8.71
C LEU A 137 9.98 8.53 -10.15
N LYS A 138 10.25 9.52 -10.98
CA LYS A 138 10.68 9.31 -12.37
C LYS A 138 12.04 8.61 -12.45
N GLU A 139 13.01 9.01 -11.64
CA GLU A 139 14.34 8.40 -11.55
C GLU A 139 14.26 6.94 -11.06
N SER A 140 13.38 6.66 -10.11
CA SER A 140 13.09 5.30 -9.64
C SER A 140 12.33 4.47 -10.69
N GLY A 141 11.99 5.02 -11.86
CA GLY A 141 11.36 4.31 -12.97
C GLY A 141 9.84 4.17 -12.86
N VAL A 142 9.20 4.92 -11.97
CA VAL A 142 7.72 4.99 -11.91
C VAL A 142 7.20 5.52 -13.23
N ASN A 143 6.30 4.77 -13.87
CA ASN A 143 5.71 5.12 -15.16
C ASN A 143 4.19 5.31 -15.12
N ARG A 144 3.56 5.09 -13.97
CA ARG A 144 2.15 5.37 -13.73
C ARG A 144 1.92 5.92 -12.32
N LEU A 145 1.17 7.02 -12.22
CA LEU A 145 0.71 7.57 -10.95
C LEU A 145 -0.81 7.49 -10.85
N SER A 146 -1.29 7.05 -9.69
CA SER A 146 -2.70 7.11 -9.31
C SER A 146 -2.85 8.19 -8.24
N VAL A 147 -3.53 9.29 -8.57
CA VAL A 147 -3.61 10.47 -7.71
C VAL A 147 -4.98 10.59 -7.09
N GLY A 148 -5.04 10.59 -5.75
CA GLY A 148 -6.27 10.72 -4.98
C GLY A 148 -6.83 12.13 -4.93
N VAL A 149 -7.36 12.65 -6.04
CA VAL A 149 -7.94 14.01 -6.12
C VAL A 149 -9.29 14.11 -5.42
N GLN A 150 -10.01 13.02 -5.29
CA GLN A 150 -11.35 12.88 -4.71
C GLN A 150 -12.44 13.65 -5.46
N THR A 151 -12.36 14.99 -5.52
CA THR A 151 -13.27 15.87 -6.26
C THR A 151 -12.58 17.19 -6.62
N PHE A 152 -13.10 17.87 -7.67
CA PHE A 152 -12.69 19.24 -8.04
C PHE A 152 -13.64 20.31 -7.46
N ASN A 153 -14.61 19.92 -6.65
CA ASN A 153 -15.52 20.85 -5.97
C ASN A 153 -15.01 21.12 -4.54
N ASN A 154 -14.67 22.38 -4.25
CA ASN A 154 -14.11 22.78 -2.97
C ASN A 154 -15.06 22.59 -1.78
N ASP A 155 -16.39 22.71 -1.99
CA ASP A 155 -17.36 22.50 -0.92
C ASP A 155 -17.47 21.01 -0.56
N LEU A 156 -17.36 20.14 -1.54
CA LEU A 156 -17.31 18.69 -1.31
C LEU A 156 -15.98 18.28 -0.68
N LEU A 157 -14.85 18.88 -1.07
CA LEU A 157 -13.56 18.61 -0.41
C LEU A 157 -13.64 18.92 1.09
N LYS A 158 -14.15 20.11 1.45
CA LYS A 158 -14.34 20.49 2.86
C LYS A 158 -15.29 19.56 3.63
N ALA A 159 -16.25 18.96 2.95
CA ALA A 159 -17.22 18.06 3.59
C ALA A 159 -16.64 16.66 3.90
N ILE A 160 -15.50 16.31 3.30
CA ILE A 160 -14.83 14.99 3.46
C ILE A 160 -13.49 15.09 4.20
N GLU A 161 -13.10 16.29 4.64
CA GLU A 161 -11.93 16.53 5.51
C GLU A 161 -12.11 16.02 6.94
#